data_05246836b764c3c6f8cbb1bd1fac11e6
#
_entry.id   05246836b764c3c6f8cbb1bd1fac11e6
#
_cell.length_a   1.000
_cell.length_b   1.000
_cell.length_c   1.000
_cell.angle_alpha   90.00
_cell.angle_beta   90.00
_cell.angle_gamma   90.00
#
_symmetry.space_group_name_H-M   'P 1'
#
loop_
_entity.id
_entity.type
_entity.pdbx_description
1 polymer ?
#
loop_
_entity_poly.entity_id
_entity_poly.type
_entity_poly.pdbx_seq_one_letter_code
_entity_poly.pdbx_strand_id
1 'polypeptide(L)'
;MLAWRMKRFDPKLDVEVWGSDIMITLPGTSYWVTYFKRKNCPGLLAKDIPNKDDPRVPMTSAEFLAKAWKFANDKARELGWIV
;
A
#
# COMPACT_ATOMS: atom_id res chain seq x y z
N MET A 1 2.88 -0.20 32.81
CA MET A 1 2.47 -1.52 32.62
C MET A 1 1.79 -1.79 31.30
N LEU A 2 0.76 -1.09 30.99
CA LEU A 2 0.13 -1.30 29.71
C LEU A 2 0.77 -0.56 28.59
N ALA A 3 1.74 0.29 28.90
CA ALA A 3 2.40 1.09 27.91
C ALA A 3 3.06 0.26 26.81
N TRP A 4 3.51 -0.93 27.16
CA TRP A 4 4.18 -1.76 26.17
C TRP A 4 3.27 -2.12 24.98
N ARG A 5 1.98 -2.07 25.15
CA ARG A 5 1.09 -2.31 24.02
C ARG A 5 1.16 -1.21 23.00
N MET A 6 1.58 -0.04 23.43
CA MET A 6 1.60 1.10 22.52
C MET A 6 2.82 1.10 21.64
N LYS A 7 3.71 0.15 21.86
CA LYS A 7 4.87 0.02 21.01
C LYS A 7 4.56 -0.56 19.65
N ARG A 8 3.38 -1.13 19.50
CA ARG A 8 3.00 -1.68 18.22
C ARG A 8 2.96 -0.57 17.19
N PHE A 9 3.69 -0.77 16.10
CA PHE A 9 3.66 0.16 14.99
C PHE A 9 2.38 -0.09 14.19
N ASP A 10 1.57 0.92 14.08
CA ASP A 10 0.28 0.81 13.41
C ASP A 10 0.20 1.87 12.32
N PRO A 11 0.81 1.63 11.19
CA PRO A 11 0.89 2.64 10.14
C PRO A 11 -0.46 2.86 9.48
N LYS A 12 -0.71 4.10 9.12
CA LYS A 12 -1.88 4.47 8.36
C LYS A 12 -1.44 4.81 6.94
N LEU A 13 -1.84 3.99 6.01
CA LEU A 13 -1.48 4.19 4.62
C LEU A 13 -2.46 5.15 3.96
N ASP A 14 -1.93 6.03 3.12
CA ASP A 14 -2.75 6.91 2.30
C ASP A 14 -3.07 6.20 0.99
N VAL A 15 -4.32 6.30 0.58
CA VAL A 15 -4.78 5.69 -0.68
C VAL A 15 -5.34 6.82 -1.54
N GLU A 16 -4.75 7.01 -2.72
CA GLU A 16 -5.21 8.03 -3.66
C GLU A 16 -5.47 7.40 -5.01
N VAL A 17 -6.50 7.88 -5.69
CA VAL A 17 -6.85 7.40 -7.01
C VAL A 17 -6.58 8.52 -8.02
N TRP A 18 -5.72 8.23 -9.00
CA TRP A 18 -5.35 9.17 -10.05
C TRP A 18 -5.66 8.53 -11.39
N GLY A 19 -6.81 8.89 -11.97
CA GLY A 19 -7.23 8.30 -13.23
C GLY A 19 -7.42 6.80 -13.08
N SER A 20 -6.61 6.01 -13.75
CA SER A 20 -6.66 4.55 -13.69
C SER A 20 -5.62 3.96 -12.74
N ASP A 21 -4.99 4.78 -11.92
CA ASP A 21 -3.96 4.35 -10.98
C ASP A 21 -4.44 4.51 -9.54
N ILE A 22 -4.02 3.59 -8.68
CA ILE A 22 -4.24 3.69 -7.23
C ILE A 22 -2.86 3.80 -6.60
N MET A 23 -2.60 4.90 -5.92
CA MET A 23 -1.33 5.12 -5.23
C MET A 23 -1.48 4.86 -3.74
N ILE A 24 -0.60 4.04 -3.21
CA ILE A 24 -0.56 3.75 -1.77
C ILE A 24 0.75 4.31 -1.24
N THR A 25 0.67 5.13 -0.21
CA THR A 25 1.83 5.79 0.38
C THR A 25 1.80 5.63 1.89
N LEU A 26 2.97 5.42 2.48
CA LEU A 26 3.11 5.53 3.93
C LEU A 26 3.74 6.89 4.21
N PRO A 27 2.94 7.86 4.70
CA PRO A 27 3.43 9.22 4.89
C PRO A 27 4.65 9.28 5.80
N GLY A 28 5.59 10.16 5.46
CA GLY A 28 6.79 10.33 6.25
C GLY A 28 7.88 9.32 5.95
N THR A 29 7.68 8.48 4.96
CA THR A 29 8.66 7.47 4.58
C THR A 29 8.88 7.50 3.08
N SER A 30 9.83 6.68 2.62
CA SER A 30 10.07 6.54 1.18
C SER A 30 9.17 5.48 0.56
N TYR A 31 8.28 4.88 1.32
CA TYR A 31 7.43 3.80 0.82
C TYR A 31 6.23 4.33 0.04
N TRP A 32 6.14 3.96 -1.22
CA TRP A 32 4.96 4.19 -2.03
C TRP A 32 4.95 3.19 -3.18
N VAL A 33 3.76 2.89 -3.67
CA VAL A 33 3.58 1.94 -4.77
C VAL A 33 2.34 2.34 -5.54
N THR A 34 2.34 2.10 -6.84
CA THR A 34 1.19 2.39 -7.69
C THR A 34 0.64 1.10 -8.25
N TYR A 35 -0.68 0.93 -8.15
CA TYR A 35 -1.38 -0.21 -8.72
C TYR A 35 -2.28 0.27 -9.85
N PHE A 36 -2.45 -0.57 -10.86
CA PHE A 36 -3.29 -0.24 -11.99
C PHE A 36 -3.95 -1.49 -12.55
N LYS A 37 -4.99 -1.30 -13.34
CA LYS A 37 -5.77 -2.38 -13.92
C LYS A 37 -5.63 -2.35 -15.43
N ARG A 38 -5.36 -3.50 -16.02
CA ARG A 38 -5.35 -3.65 -17.48
C ARG A 38 -6.54 -4.45 -17.92
N LYS A 39 -6.99 -4.22 -19.15
CA LYS A 39 -8.17 -4.90 -19.68
C LYS A 39 -8.05 -6.41 -19.66
N ASN A 40 -6.86 -6.92 -19.96
CA ASN A 40 -6.66 -8.36 -20.09
C ASN A 40 -6.28 -9.03 -18.78
N CYS A 41 -6.21 -8.30 -17.69
CA CYS A 41 -5.82 -8.83 -16.40
C CYS A 41 -6.98 -8.71 -15.42
N PRO A 42 -7.36 -9.79 -14.74
CA PRO A 42 -8.49 -9.72 -13.80
C PRO A 42 -8.15 -9.01 -12.49
N GLY A 43 -6.88 -8.87 -12.18
CA GLY A 43 -6.44 -8.24 -10.96
C GLY A 43 -5.62 -7.00 -11.21
N LEU A 44 -5.08 -6.44 -10.13
CA LEU A 44 -4.23 -5.26 -10.20
C LEU A 44 -2.79 -5.65 -10.52
N LEU A 45 -2.11 -4.73 -11.18
CA LEU A 45 -0.68 -4.82 -11.42
C LEU A 45 0.00 -3.71 -10.65
N ALA A 46 1.27 -3.90 -10.30
CA ALA A 46 2.01 -2.92 -9.52
C ALA A 46 3.15 -2.33 -10.32
N LYS A 47 3.41 -1.04 -10.08
CA LYS A 47 4.59 -0.37 -10.62
C LYS A 47 5.14 0.56 -9.55
N ASP A 48 6.37 1.04 -9.76
CA ASP A 48 7.02 1.94 -8.79
C ASP A 48 7.14 1.29 -7.41
N ILE A 49 7.54 0.03 -7.40
CA ILE A 49 7.62 -0.75 -6.17
C ILE A 49 8.88 -0.37 -5.39
N PRO A 50 8.77 -0.11 -4.08
CA PRO A 50 9.96 0.19 -3.28
C PRO A 50 10.84 -1.04 -3.19
N ASN A 51 12.16 -0.84 -3.40
CA ASN A 51 13.10 -1.94 -3.40
C ASN A 51 14.10 -1.89 -2.25
N LYS A 52 13.95 -0.95 -1.34
CA LYS A 52 14.82 -0.81 -0.18
C LYS A 52 13.98 -0.53 1.04
N ASP A 53 14.44 -1.04 2.18
CA ASP A 53 13.79 -0.74 3.44
C ASP A 53 14.11 0.68 3.86
N ASP A 54 13.16 1.34 4.50
CA ASP A 54 13.35 2.67 5.05
C ASP A 54 13.74 2.50 6.52
N PRO A 55 14.98 2.85 6.89
CA PRO A 55 15.44 2.63 8.27
C PRO A 55 14.74 3.51 9.29
N ARG A 56 13.98 4.50 8.85
CA ARG A 56 13.30 5.41 9.77
C ARG A 56 12.05 4.78 10.40
N VAL A 57 11.60 3.67 9.88
CA VAL A 57 10.39 3.02 10.39
C VAL A 57 10.65 1.53 10.59
N PRO A 58 9.93 0.89 11.54
CA PRO A 58 10.12 -0.54 11.82
C PRO A 58 9.39 -1.45 10.85
N MET A 59 9.06 -0.96 9.68
CA MET A 59 8.37 -1.74 8.65
C MET A 59 9.32 -1.94 7.47
N THR A 60 9.43 -3.19 7.00
CA THR A 60 10.21 -3.47 5.81
C THR A 60 9.41 -3.13 4.56
N SER A 61 10.10 -3.03 3.42
CA SER A 61 9.41 -2.79 2.16
C SER A 61 8.44 -3.94 1.84
N ALA A 62 8.81 -5.16 2.18
CA ALA A 62 7.93 -6.31 1.95
C ALA A 62 6.66 -6.22 2.79
N GLU A 63 6.79 -5.79 4.04
CA GLU A 63 5.62 -5.61 4.90
C GLU A 63 4.72 -4.50 4.39
N PHE A 64 5.34 -3.41 3.93
CA PHE A 64 4.57 -2.32 3.34
C PHE A 64 3.79 -2.81 2.12
N LEU A 65 4.46 -3.57 1.23
CA LEU A 65 3.81 -4.06 0.03
C LEU A 65 2.63 -4.99 0.34
N ALA A 66 2.78 -5.83 1.37
CA ALA A 66 1.68 -6.71 1.76
C ALA A 66 0.45 -5.93 2.21
N LYS A 67 0.67 -4.88 2.99
CA LYS A 67 -0.43 -4.03 3.44
C LYS A 67 -1.00 -3.20 2.30
N ALA A 68 -0.13 -2.66 1.47
CA ALA A 68 -0.57 -1.85 0.32
C ALA A 68 -1.41 -2.67 -0.64
N TRP A 69 -1.02 -3.92 -0.88
CA TRP A 69 -1.78 -4.81 -1.76
C TRP A 69 -3.20 -4.96 -1.28
N LYS A 70 -3.38 -5.15 0.02
CA LYS A 70 -4.71 -5.31 0.58
C LYS A 70 -5.55 -4.05 0.39
N PHE A 71 -4.97 -2.88 0.72
CA PHE A 71 -5.69 -1.63 0.57
C PHE A 71 -6.02 -1.33 -0.88
N ALA A 72 -5.08 -1.63 -1.78
CA ALA A 72 -5.31 -1.39 -3.20
C ALA A 72 -6.45 -2.25 -3.73
N ASN A 73 -6.50 -3.52 -3.34
CA ASN A 73 -7.57 -4.41 -3.77
C ASN A 73 -8.91 -3.98 -3.20
N ASP A 74 -8.95 -3.57 -1.94
CA ASP A 74 -10.17 -3.07 -1.34
C ASP A 74 -10.69 -1.84 -2.09
N LYS A 75 -9.79 -0.92 -2.43
CA LYS A 75 -10.18 0.27 -3.17
C LYS A 75 -10.64 -0.08 -4.58
N ALA A 76 -9.95 -0.99 -5.24
CA ALA A 76 -10.33 -1.40 -6.58
C ALA A 76 -11.72 -2.05 -6.60
N ARG A 77 -12.04 -2.84 -5.58
CA ARG A 77 -13.38 -3.41 -5.46
C ARG A 77 -14.41 -2.34 -5.23
N GLU A 78 -14.10 -1.36 -4.38
CA GLU A 78 -14.99 -0.24 -4.13
C GLU A 78 -15.28 0.54 -5.40
N LEU A 79 -14.26 0.67 -6.26
CA LEU A 79 -14.39 1.39 -7.53
C LEU A 79 -15.00 0.53 -8.65
N GLY A 80 -15.18 -0.75 -8.41
CA GLY A 80 -15.71 -1.65 -9.43
C GLY A 80 -14.68 -2.11 -10.45
N TRP A 81 -13.38 -1.92 -10.17
CA TRP A 81 -12.33 -2.32 -11.10
C TRP A 81 -12.09 -3.83 -11.10
N ILE A 82 -12.29 -4.46 -9.96
CA ILE A 82 -12.12 -5.91 -9.81
C ILE A 82 -13.30 -6.45 -9.02
N VAL A 83 -13.42 -7.77 -9.02
CA VAL A 83 -14.52 -8.45 -8.33
C VAL A 83 -14.22 -8.72 -6.88
#